data_28b78550e612bbb868c544e45e6522f3
#
_entry.id   28b78550e612bbb868c544e45e6522f3
#
_cell.length_a   1.000
_cell.length_b   1.000
_cell.length_c   1.000
_cell.angle_alpha   90.00
_cell.angle_beta   90.00
_cell.angle_gamma   90.00
#
_symmetry.space_group_name_H-M   'P 1'
#
loop_
_entity.id
_entity.type
_entity.pdbx_description
1 polymer ?
#
loop_
_entity_poly.entity_id
_entity_poly.type
_entity_poly.pdbx_seq_one_letter_code
_entity_poly.pdbx_strand_id
1 'polypeptide(L)'
;ECRASLLDRQQAFGYTQEDIKFILEPMARAGEEGTGSMGNDAPMAVLSSKEKPLYNYFRQLFAQVTNPPIDPIREQLVMSLVSFIGPRPNLLEINEINPPYRLEVAQPVLNFADMAKIRNIARYTGNKFRSAELDVCYPVAWGRAGVEARLASLCAEAEDAVAQGFNILVVSDRNVDAEHVAIPALLATSAIHQHLVSKGLRTRAGLVVETGTARENHHFAV
;
A
#
# COMPACT_ATOMS: atom_id res chain seq x y z
N GLU A 1 -11.03 18.50 8.77
CA GLU A 1 -11.37 18.71 7.34
C GLU A 1 -12.80 19.22 7.20
N CYS A 2 -13.07 20.06 6.19
CA CYS A 2 -14.41 20.50 5.87
C CYS A 2 -15.23 19.30 5.37
N ARG A 3 -16.51 19.18 5.76
CA ARG A 3 -17.39 18.06 5.38
C ARG A 3 -17.52 17.92 3.84
N ALA A 4 -17.55 19.03 3.11
CA ALA A 4 -17.59 19.02 1.63
C ALA A 4 -16.33 18.37 1.05
N SER A 5 -15.14 18.78 1.53
CA SER A 5 -13.86 18.18 1.11
C SER A 5 -13.76 16.69 1.43
N LEU A 6 -14.32 16.23 2.56
CA LEU A 6 -14.35 14.81 2.91
C LEU A 6 -15.23 14.01 1.94
N LEU A 7 -16.40 14.53 1.58
CA LEU A 7 -17.30 13.86 0.63
C LEU A 7 -16.67 13.75 -0.75
N ASP A 8 -16.06 14.81 -1.24
CA ASP A 8 -15.37 14.82 -2.55
C ASP A 8 -14.24 13.76 -2.58
N ARG A 9 -13.47 13.66 -1.51
CA ARG A 9 -12.43 12.63 -1.38
C ARG A 9 -12.99 11.21 -1.31
N GLN A 10 -14.06 11.01 -0.55
CA GLN A 10 -14.73 9.71 -0.51
C GLN A 10 -15.21 9.29 -1.90
N GLN A 11 -15.77 10.21 -2.67
CA GLN A 11 -16.19 9.95 -4.04
C GLN A 11 -14.99 9.66 -4.96
N ALA A 12 -13.92 10.44 -4.87
CA ALA A 12 -12.71 10.24 -5.67
C ALA A 12 -12.06 8.88 -5.42
N PHE A 13 -12.10 8.37 -4.19
CA PHE A 13 -11.59 7.04 -3.82
C PHE A 13 -12.63 5.91 -3.90
N GLY A 14 -13.81 6.19 -4.47
CA GLY A 14 -14.84 5.19 -4.72
C GLY A 14 -15.50 4.62 -3.48
N TYR A 15 -15.62 5.40 -2.38
CA TYR A 15 -16.35 4.98 -1.20
C TYR A 15 -17.85 4.99 -1.45
N THR A 16 -18.53 3.90 -1.12
CA THR A 16 -19.99 3.79 -1.09
C THR A 16 -20.53 3.94 0.32
N GLN A 17 -21.86 4.09 0.45
CA GLN A 17 -22.51 4.11 1.77
C GLN A 17 -22.37 2.75 2.48
N GLU A 18 -22.35 1.68 1.71
CA GLU A 18 -22.14 0.32 2.21
C GLU A 18 -20.73 0.18 2.78
N ASP A 19 -19.69 0.68 2.10
CA ASP A 19 -18.33 0.67 2.61
C ASP A 19 -18.21 1.38 3.95
N ILE A 20 -18.86 2.54 4.07
CA ILE A 20 -18.84 3.31 5.31
C ILE A 20 -19.56 2.54 6.43
N LYS A 21 -20.76 2.03 6.17
CA LYS A 21 -21.62 1.42 7.18
C LYS A 21 -21.19 0.02 7.59
N PHE A 22 -20.76 -0.82 6.62
CA PHE A 22 -20.51 -2.24 6.86
C PHE A 22 -19.02 -2.60 6.97
N ILE A 23 -18.13 -1.75 6.49
CA ILE A 23 -16.69 -1.98 6.59
C ILE A 23 -16.06 -1.04 7.63
N LEU A 24 -16.20 0.28 7.43
CA LEU A 24 -15.47 1.24 8.26
C LEU A 24 -16.09 1.44 9.65
N GLU A 25 -17.41 1.49 9.75
CA GLU A 25 -18.08 1.75 11.03
C GLU A 25 -17.82 0.65 12.08
N PRO A 26 -17.91 -0.66 11.78
CA PRO A 26 -17.55 -1.71 12.73
C PRO A 26 -16.10 -1.61 13.21
N MET A 27 -15.15 -1.39 12.29
CA MET A 27 -13.75 -1.21 12.65
C MET A 27 -13.52 0.01 13.55
N ALA A 28 -14.17 1.14 13.24
CA ALA A 28 -13.96 2.37 13.98
C ALA A 28 -14.64 2.38 15.36
N ARG A 29 -15.80 1.74 15.51
CA ARG A 29 -16.59 1.75 16.76
C ARG A 29 -16.28 0.60 17.69
N ALA A 30 -16.16 -0.60 17.15
CA ALA A 30 -16.03 -1.83 17.93
C ALA A 30 -14.64 -2.47 17.83
N GLY A 31 -13.80 -2.04 16.89
CA GLY A 31 -12.53 -2.71 16.60
C GLY A 31 -12.74 -4.10 16.00
N GLU A 32 -13.89 -4.30 15.36
CA GLU A 32 -14.28 -5.56 14.74
C GLU A 32 -14.05 -5.51 13.23
N GLU A 33 -13.79 -6.67 12.64
CA GLU A 33 -13.66 -6.80 11.20
C GLU A 33 -15.02 -6.60 10.52
N GLY A 34 -15.01 -5.84 9.41
CA GLY A 34 -16.24 -5.58 8.64
C GLY A 34 -16.76 -6.85 7.95
N THR A 35 -18.09 -6.96 7.85
CA THR A 35 -18.71 -8.04 7.07
C THR A 35 -18.31 -7.92 5.60
N GLY A 36 -17.79 -9.02 5.02
CA GLY A 36 -17.32 -9.04 3.63
C GLY A 36 -15.91 -8.52 3.41
N SER A 37 -15.13 -8.30 4.48
CA SER A 37 -13.74 -7.83 4.41
C SER A 37 -12.80 -8.74 3.61
N MET A 38 -13.20 -10.00 3.38
CA MET A 38 -12.45 -10.99 2.57
C MET A 38 -12.79 -10.92 1.08
N GLY A 39 -13.49 -9.91 0.62
CA GLY A 39 -13.86 -9.71 -0.78
C GLY A 39 -15.28 -10.14 -1.09
N ASN A 40 -15.64 -10.08 -2.37
CA ASN A 40 -16.99 -10.32 -2.85
C ASN A 40 -16.97 -11.29 -4.04
N ASP A 41 -17.70 -12.41 -3.92
CA ASP A 41 -17.83 -13.44 -4.96
C ASP A 41 -18.98 -13.19 -5.95
N ALA A 42 -19.69 -12.07 -5.85
CA ALA A 42 -20.75 -11.74 -6.78
C ALA A 42 -20.25 -11.71 -8.24
N PRO A 43 -20.99 -12.28 -9.21
CA PRO A 43 -20.64 -12.20 -10.61
C PRO A 43 -20.47 -10.75 -11.08
N MET A 44 -19.53 -10.51 -11.99
CA MET A 44 -19.37 -9.19 -12.59
C MET A 44 -20.59 -8.84 -13.43
N ALA A 45 -21.09 -7.62 -13.27
CA ALA A 45 -22.19 -7.07 -14.06
C ALA A 45 -21.67 -6.62 -15.42
N VAL A 46 -21.45 -7.55 -16.34
CA VAL A 46 -20.81 -7.33 -17.65
C VAL A 46 -21.52 -6.31 -18.55
N LEU A 47 -22.79 -6.04 -18.31
CA LEU A 47 -23.57 -5.03 -19.05
C LEU A 47 -23.64 -3.67 -18.32
N SER A 48 -23.02 -3.55 -17.15
CA SER A 48 -22.99 -2.30 -16.40
C SER A 48 -21.89 -1.38 -16.94
N SER A 49 -22.21 -0.09 -17.08
CA SER A 49 -21.23 0.96 -17.34
C SER A 49 -20.60 1.54 -16.06
N LYS A 50 -21.03 1.07 -14.88
CA LYS A 50 -20.49 1.54 -13.61
C LYS A 50 -19.11 0.93 -13.36
N GLU A 51 -18.15 1.79 -13.16
CA GLU A 51 -16.80 1.40 -12.77
C GLU A 51 -16.76 0.86 -11.33
N LYS A 52 -15.85 -0.05 -11.10
CA LYS A 52 -15.57 -0.62 -9.77
C LYS A 52 -14.09 -0.40 -9.43
N PRO A 53 -13.74 -0.26 -8.15
CA PRO A 53 -12.35 -0.28 -7.73
C PRO A 53 -11.62 -1.51 -8.26
N LEU A 54 -10.34 -1.37 -8.59
CA LEU A 54 -9.56 -2.44 -9.23
C LEU A 54 -9.57 -3.75 -8.42
N TYR A 55 -9.62 -3.67 -7.10
CA TYR A 55 -9.69 -4.83 -6.20
C TYR A 55 -10.90 -5.73 -6.45
N ASN A 56 -12.01 -5.20 -6.92
CA ASN A 56 -13.24 -5.96 -7.17
C ASN A 56 -13.13 -6.93 -8.35
N TYR A 57 -12.07 -6.82 -9.16
CA TYR A 57 -11.79 -7.73 -10.27
C TYR A 57 -10.96 -8.95 -9.84
N PHE A 58 -10.50 -8.98 -8.59
CA PHE A 58 -9.75 -10.09 -8.02
C PHE A 58 -10.63 -10.86 -7.05
N ARG A 59 -10.48 -12.17 -7.02
CA ARG A 59 -11.29 -13.07 -6.20
C ARG A 59 -10.44 -14.15 -5.58
N GLN A 60 -10.85 -14.61 -4.43
CA GLN A 60 -10.33 -15.81 -3.81
C GLN A 60 -10.81 -17.03 -4.61
N LEU A 61 -9.90 -17.93 -4.99
CA LEU A 61 -10.21 -19.10 -5.83
C LEU A 61 -10.60 -20.33 -5.02
N PHE A 62 -10.38 -20.35 -3.72
CA PHE A 62 -10.70 -21.46 -2.83
C PHE A 62 -11.18 -21.00 -1.48
N ALA A 63 -11.96 -21.83 -0.80
CA ALA A 63 -12.41 -21.56 0.55
C ALA A 63 -11.24 -21.70 1.54
N GLN A 64 -11.12 -20.74 2.46
CA GLN A 64 -10.14 -20.78 3.54
C GLN A 64 -10.84 -20.93 4.89
N VAL A 65 -10.15 -21.55 5.84
CA VAL A 65 -10.61 -21.64 7.21
C VAL A 65 -10.40 -20.30 7.90
N THR A 66 -11.45 -19.74 8.51
CA THR A 66 -11.37 -18.45 9.24
C THR A 66 -10.56 -18.54 10.51
N ASN A 67 -10.57 -19.69 11.19
CA ASN A 67 -9.81 -19.99 12.40
C ASN A 67 -8.93 -21.22 12.17
N PRO A 68 -7.78 -21.10 11.50
CA PRO A 68 -6.87 -22.23 11.32
C PRO A 68 -6.35 -22.71 12.67
N PRO A 69 -6.21 -24.04 12.89
CA PRO A 69 -5.67 -24.58 14.12
C PRO A 69 -4.18 -24.24 14.23
N ILE A 70 -3.83 -23.39 15.19
CA ILE A 70 -2.46 -22.97 15.50
C ILE A 70 -2.20 -23.30 16.96
N ASP A 71 -1.10 -24.02 17.22
CA ASP A 71 -0.68 -24.32 18.60
C ASP A 71 -0.08 -23.07 19.27
N PRO A 72 -0.11 -22.97 20.61
CA PRO A 72 0.34 -21.79 21.34
C PRO A 72 1.80 -21.42 21.12
N ILE A 73 2.68 -22.37 20.80
CA ILE A 73 4.10 -22.11 20.55
C ILE A 73 4.27 -21.46 19.17
N ARG A 74 3.60 -22.00 18.15
CA ARG A 74 3.64 -21.47 16.80
C ARG A 74 2.91 -20.12 16.68
N GLU A 75 1.91 -19.88 17.53
CA GLU A 75 1.14 -18.64 17.54
C GLU A 75 2.04 -17.41 17.66
N GLN A 76 3.05 -17.44 18.51
CA GLN A 76 3.99 -16.33 18.70
C GLN A 76 4.73 -15.95 17.41
N LEU A 77 4.98 -16.92 16.53
CA LEU A 77 5.66 -16.69 15.26
C LEU A 77 4.69 -16.23 14.17
N VAL A 78 3.56 -16.92 13.98
CA VAL A 78 2.67 -16.71 12.84
C VAL A 78 1.63 -15.61 13.07
N MET A 79 1.37 -15.26 14.34
CA MET A 79 0.44 -14.17 14.71
C MET A 79 1.15 -12.86 15.04
N SER A 80 2.47 -12.81 14.89
CA SER A 80 3.21 -11.56 15.08
C SER A 80 2.87 -10.55 13.96
N LEU A 81 2.56 -9.31 14.36
CA LEU A 81 2.35 -8.18 13.45
C LEU A 81 3.64 -7.40 13.18
N VAL A 82 4.72 -7.71 13.89
CA VAL A 82 6.01 -7.03 13.72
C VAL A 82 6.46 -7.12 12.26
N SER A 83 6.74 -5.97 11.69
CA SER A 83 7.13 -5.85 10.28
C SER A 83 8.43 -5.08 10.16
N PHE A 84 9.15 -5.32 9.07
CA PHE A 84 10.41 -4.66 8.79
C PHE A 84 10.29 -3.84 7.51
N ILE A 85 10.69 -2.57 7.58
CA ILE A 85 10.73 -1.64 6.45
C ILE A 85 12.18 -1.40 6.05
N GLY A 86 12.43 -1.22 4.76
CA GLY A 86 13.74 -0.90 4.23
C GLY A 86 14.40 -2.07 3.48
N PRO A 87 15.72 -2.01 3.31
CA PRO A 87 16.44 -3.01 2.54
C PRO A 87 16.45 -4.38 3.20
N ARG A 88 16.45 -5.42 2.37
CA ARG A 88 16.60 -6.81 2.80
C ARG A 88 18.01 -7.27 2.45
N PRO A 89 18.89 -7.46 3.44
CA PRO A 89 20.25 -7.90 3.20
C PRO A 89 20.29 -9.35 2.69
N ASN A 90 21.36 -9.68 1.99
CA ASN A 90 21.66 -11.07 1.66
C ASN A 90 22.05 -11.80 2.95
N LEU A 91 21.30 -12.82 3.32
CA LEU A 91 21.55 -13.59 4.55
C LEU A 91 22.90 -14.34 4.54
N LEU A 92 23.44 -14.64 3.36
CA LEU A 92 24.71 -15.31 3.22
C LEU A 92 25.92 -14.36 3.36
N GLU A 93 25.70 -13.05 3.33
CA GLU A 93 26.73 -12.01 3.43
C GLU A 93 26.71 -11.26 4.76
N ILE A 94 25.85 -11.67 5.68
CA ILE A 94 25.76 -11.05 7.00
C ILE A 94 27.00 -11.43 7.84
N ASN A 95 27.68 -10.42 8.35
CA ASN A 95 28.82 -10.59 9.26
C ASN A 95 28.83 -9.48 10.32
N GLU A 96 29.69 -9.65 11.34
CA GLU A 96 29.79 -8.69 12.46
C GLU A 96 30.34 -7.33 12.03
N ILE A 97 31.11 -7.26 10.95
CA ILE A 97 31.74 -6.03 10.43
C ILE A 97 30.69 -5.14 9.74
N ASN A 98 29.70 -5.78 9.08
CA ASN A 98 28.66 -5.07 8.34
C ASN A 98 27.27 -5.61 8.69
N PRO A 99 26.79 -5.35 9.94
CA PRO A 99 25.50 -5.81 10.37
C PRO A 99 24.39 -5.12 9.55
N PRO A 100 23.35 -5.85 9.15
CA PRO A 100 22.23 -5.26 8.43
C PRO A 100 21.42 -4.34 9.35
N TYR A 101 21.15 -3.13 8.90
CA TYR A 101 20.19 -2.26 9.57
C TYR A 101 18.77 -2.65 9.17
N ARG A 102 17.89 -2.77 10.15
CA ARG A 102 16.46 -3.01 9.96
C ARG A 102 15.68 -1.94 10.70
N LEU A 103 14.64 -1.41 10.06
CA LEU A 103 13.64 -0.58 10.69
C LEU A 103 12.46 -1.46 11.08
N GLU A 104 12.33 -1.73 12.37
CA GLU A 104 11.23 -2.49 12.92
C GLU A 104 10.05 -1.59 13.22
N VAL A 105 8.86 -2.04 12.88
CA VAL A 105 7.58 -1.42 13.24
C VAL A 105 6.69 -2.46 13.92
N ALA A 106 5.95 -2.04 14.94
CA ALA A 106 5.13 -2.95 15.75
C ALA A 106 4.02 -3.63 14.94
N GLN A 107 3.58 -2.98 13.84
CA GLN A 107 2.54 -3.50 12.97
C GLN A 107 2.68 -2.89 11.56
N PRO A 108 2.14 -3.55 10.51
CA PRO A 108 2.28 -3.07 9.13
C PRO A 108 1.41 -1.87 8.80
N VAL A 109 0.36 -1.58 9.59
CA VAL A 109 -0.52 -0.43 9.38
C VAL A 109 0.00 0.76 10.18
N LEU A 110 0.41 1.81 9.47
CA LEU A 110 1.01 3.01 10.07
C LEU A 110 -0.02 4.12 10.21
N ASN A 111 -0.01 4.80 11.34
CA ASN A 111 -0.82 5.99 11.56
C ASN A 111 -0.13 7.26 11.00
N PHE A 112 -0.80 8.41 11.05
CA PHE A 112 -0.26 9.66 10.51
C PHE A 112 1.04 10.11 11.20
N ALA A 113 1.17 9.87 12.51
CA ALA A 113 2.38 10.22 13.24
C ALA A 113 3.55 9.34 12.83
N ASP A 114 3.31 8.05 12.59
CA ASP A 114 4.33 7.12 12.11
C ASP A 114 4.73 7.43 10.66
N MET A 115 3.77 7.77 9.80
CA MET A 115 4.07 8.23 8.44
C MET A 115 4.91 9.52 8.42
N ALA A 116 4.64 10.46 9.33
CA ALA A 116 5.46 11.66 9.48
C ALA A 116 6.90 11.33 9.90
N LYS A 117 7.09 10.32 10.77
CA LYS A 117 8.42 9.80 11.12
C LYS A 117 9.11 9.14 9.92
N ILE A 118 8.40 8.31 9.15
CA ILE A 118 8.94 7.66 7.94
C ILE A 118 9.40 8.71 6.93
N ARG A 119 8.62 9.76 6.67
CA ARG A 119 9.03 10.86 5.79
C ARG A 119 10.29 11.58 6.27
N ASN A 120 10.50 11.65 7.56
CA ASN A 120 11.65 12.32 8.16
C ASN A 120 12.70 11.34 8.72
N ILE A 121 12.66 10.08 8.31
CA ILE A 121 13.42 8.99 8.92
C ILE A 121 14.94 9.23 8.94
N ALA A 122 15.47 9.93 7.96
CA ALA A 122 16.88 10.27 7.86
C ALA A 122 17.38 11.04 9.09
N ARG A 123 16.55 11.94 9.65
CA ARG A 123 16.86 12.73 10.85
C ARG A 123 16.99 11.87 12.12
N TYR A 124 16.16 10.82 12.21
CA TYR A 124 16.13 9.94 13.38
C TYR A 124 17.19 8.83 13.33
N THR A 125 17.67 8.52 12.12
CA THR A 125 18.57 7.36 11.90
C THR A 125 19.97 7.76 11.44
N GLY A 126 20.30 9.06 11.48
CA GLY A 126 21.60 9.54 11.01
C GLY A 126 21.86 9.17 9.55
N ASN A 127 20.84 9.32 8.69
CA ASN A 127 20.86 8.98 7.27
C ASN A 127 21.03 7.47 6.92
N LYS A 128 20.93 6.57 7.90
CA LYS A 128 20.95 5.11 7.63
C LYS A 128 19.70 4.67 6.84
N PHE A 129 18.57 5.32 7.11
CA PHE A 129 17.35 5.20 6.32
C PHE A 129 17.02 6.55 5.68
N ARG A 130 16.60 6.51 4.43
CA ARG A 130 16.20 7.68 3.65
C ARG A 130 14.93 7.33 2.88
N SER A 131 13.91 8.17 2.98
CA SER A 131 12.64 7.97 2.28
C SER A 131 12.52 8.91 1.09
N ALA A 132 12.02 8.38 -0.03
CA ALA A 132 11.57 9.16 -1.18
C ALA A 132 10.06 8.96 -1.37
N GLU A 133 9.34 10.02 -1.70
CA GLU A 133 7.91 9.98 -2.01
C GLU A 133 7.72 9.86 -3.52
N LEU A 134 6.87 8.92 -3.92
CA LEU A 134 6.44 8.67 -5.29
C LEU A 134 4.96 9.02 -5.38
N ASP A 135 4.65 10.15 -5.98
CA ASP A 135 3.28 10.62 -6.19
C ASP A 135 2.63 9.84 -7.34
N VAL A 136 1.57 9.10 -7.08
CA VAL A 136 0.88 8.33 -8.13
C VAL A 136 -0.16 9.14 -8.92
N CYS A 137 -0.29 10.43 -8.63
CA CYS A 137 -1.24 11.31 -9.30
C CYS A 137 -0.70 11.81 -10.65
N TYR A 138 -1.62 12.09 -11.55
CA TYR A 138 -1.34 12.69 -12.85
C TYR A 138 -2.50 13.61 -13.28
N PRO A 139 -2.27 14.60 -14.16
CA PRO A 139 -3.31 15.51 -14.60
C PRO A 139 -4.47 14.80 -15.32
N VAL A 140 -5.71 15.09 -14.93
CA VAL A 140 -6.92 14.52 -15.54
C VAL A 140 -6.95 14.76 -17.06
N ALA A 141 -6.41 15.90 -17.52
CA ALA A 141 -6.34 16.26 -18.94
C ALA A 141 -5.55 15.25 -19.80
N TRP A 142 -4.67 14.44 -19.21
CA TRP A 142 -3.92 13.42 -19.95
C TRP A 142 -4.77 12.17 -20.28
N GLY A 143 -5.95 12.03 -19.67
CA GLY A 143 -6.86 10.94 -19.93
C GLY A 143 -6.21 9.57 -19.75
N ARG A 144 -6.63 8.61 -20.56
CA ARG A 144 -6.13 7.22 -20.51
C ARG A 144 -4.61 7.11 -20.74
N ALA A 145 -4.07 7.89 -21.66
CA ALA A 145 -2.64 7.88 -21.97
C ALA A 145 -1.79 8.33 -20.76
N GLY A 146 -2.37 9.15 -19.87
CA GLY A 146 -1.73 9.58 -18.63
C GLY A 146 -1.37 8.44 -17.68
N VAL A 147 -2.17 7.37 -17.65
CA VAL A 147 -1.88 6.19 -16.82
C VAL A 147 -0.56 5.55 -17.24
N GLU A 148 -0.41 5.26 -18.53
CA GLU A 148 0.79 4.60 -19.07
C GLU A 148 2.03 5.48 -18.90
N ALA A 149 1.91 6.77 -19.22
CA ALA A 149 2.99 7.74 -19.07
C ALA A 149 3.42 7.88 -17.60
N ARG A 150 2.45 8.01 -16.68
CA ARG A 150 2.77 8.13 -15.25
C ARG A 150 3.36 6.86 -14.66
N LEU A 151 2.87 5.69 -15.04
CA LEU A 151 3.46 4.41 -14.62
C LEU A 151 4.91 4.27 -15.05
N ALA A 152 5.22 4.63 -16.29
CA ALA A 152 6.60 4.63 -16.79
C ALA A 152 7.49 5.60 -15.99
N SER A 153 7.00 6.80 -15.73
CA SER A 153 7.69 7.81 -14.91
C SER A 153 7.92 7.31 -13.47
N LEU A 154 6.90 6.75 -12.83
CA LEU A 154 6.99 6.19 -11.47
C LEU A 154 8.05 5.08 -11.37
N CYS A 155 8.11 4.20 -12.36
CA CYS A 155 9.12 3.15 -12.42
C CYS A 155 10.54 3.73 -12.52
N ALA A 156 10.73 4.73 -13.37
CA ALA A 156 12.02 5.42 -13.50
C ALA A 156 12.39 6.20 -12.22
N GLU A 157 11.45 6.94 -11.65
CA GLU A 157 11.64 7.66 -10.38
C GLU A 157 12.03 6.71 -9.23
N ALA A 158 11.41 5.53 -9.16
CA ALA A 158 11.74 4.51 -8.16
C ALA A 158 13.16 3.96 -8.35
N GLU A 159 13.57 3.67 -9.60
CA GLU A 159 14.91 3.21 -9.93
C GLU A 159 15.96 4.27 -9.57
N ASP A 160 15.72 5.52 -9.95
CA ASP A 160 16.60 6.66 -9.65
C ASP A 160 16.72 6.91 -8.15
N ALA A 161 15.61 6.85 -7.41
CA ALA A 161 15.62 7.00 -5.96
C ALA A 161 16.49 5.92 -5.29
N VAL A 162 16.34 4.66 -5.70
CA VAL A 162 17.19 3.58 -5.18
C VAL A 162 18.65 3.76 -5.54
N ALA A 163 18.94 4.22 -6.76
CA ALA A 163 20.32 4.52 -7.20
C ALA A 163 20.96 5.66 -6.37
N GLN A 164 20.16 6.64 -5.95
CA GLN A 164 20.58 7.75 -5.08
C GLN A 164 20.68 7.36 -3.59
N GLY A 165 20.44 6.09 -3.25
CA GLY A 165 20.55 5.56 -1.90
C GLY A 165 19.32 5.78 -1.01
N PHE A 166 18.16 6.11 -1.58
CA PHE A 166 16.89 6.01 -0.85
C PHE A 166 16.52 4.54 -0.70
N ASN A 167 16.19 4.15 0.51
CA ASN A 167 15.91 2.76 0.87
C ASN A 167 14.51 2.53 1.44
N ILE A 168 13.68 3.58 1.43
CA ILE A 168 12.24 3.52 1.69
C ILE A 168 11.55 4.35 0.58
N LEU A 169 10.64 3.73 -0.16
CA LEU A 169 9.85 4.40 -1.18
C LEU A 169 8.40 4.47 -0.70
N VAL A 170 7.87 5.69 -0.56
CA VAL A 170 6.49 5.95 -0.15
C VAL A 170 5.66 6.20 -1.41
N VAL A 171 4.80 5.27 -1.73
CA VAL A 171 3.85 5.35 -2.87
C VAL A 171 2.57 6.01 -2.36
N SER A 172 2.26 7.21 -2.81
CA SER A 172 1.21 8.06 -2.22
C SER A 172 0.20 8.56 -3.26
N ASP A 173 -1.09 8.45 -2.94
CA ASP A 173 -2.21 9.05 -3.69
C ASP A 173 -2.78 10.30 -3.00
N ARG A 174 -2.05 10.88 -2.06
CA ARG A 174 -2.53 11.99 -1.22
C ARG A 174 -2.83 13.27 -2.00
N ASN A 175 -2.20 13.46 -3.15
CA ASN A 175 -2.31 14.68 -3.96
C ASN A 175 -3.50 14.67 -4.95
N VAL A 176 -4.47 13.79 -4.74
CA VAL A 176 -5.73 13.80 -5.51
C VAL A 176 -6.49 15.08 -5.25
N ASP A 177 -6.83 15.79 -6.32
CA ASP A 177 -7.64 17.01 -6.32
C ASP A 177 -8.54 17.09 -7.55
N ALA A 178 -9.10 18.26 -7.86
CA ALA A 178 -9.99 18.45 -9.00
C ALA A 178 -9.30 18.32 -10.38
N GLU A 179 -8.00 18.51 -10.42
CA GLU A 179 -7.19 18.48 -11.65
C GLU A 179 -6.29 17.26 -11.75
N HIS A 180 -6.09 16.51 -10.64
CA HIS A 180 -5.22 15.36 -10.55
C HIS A 180 -5.97 14.13 -10.06
N VAL A 181 -5.80 13.03 -10.79
CA VAL A 181 -6.37 11.73 -10.47
C VAL A 181 -5.25 10.72 -10.17
N ALA A 182 -5.47 9.84 -9.19
CA ALA A 182 -4.50 8.83 -8.83
C ALA A 182 -4.60 7.59 -9.72
N ILE A 183 -3.45 7.01 -10.07
CA ILE A 183 -3.39 5.62 -10.52
C ILE A 183 -3.83 4.73 -9.36
N PRO A 184 -4.64 3.67 -9.59
CA PRO A 184 -5.00 2.72 -8.53
C PRO A 184 -3.76 2.21 -7.79
N ALA A 185 -3.78 2.29 -6.46
CA ALA A 185 -2.62 1.96 -5.63
C ALA A 185 -2.08 0.54 -5.88
N LEU A 186 -2.98 -0.41 -6.11
CA LEU A 186 -2.61 -1.78 -6.49
C LEU A 186 -1.76 -1.80 -7.76
N LEU A 187 -2.20 -1.11 -8.81
CA LEU A 187 -1.49 -1.06 -10.09
C LEU A 187 -0.13 -0.37 -9.98
N ALA A 188 -0.09 0.80 -9.31
CA ALA A 188 1.15 1.56 -9.12
C ALA A 188 2.17 0.77 -8.29
N THR A 189 1.74 0.17 -7.17
CA THR A 189 2.61 -0.63 -6.29
C THR A 189 3.16 -1.85 -7.02
N SER A 190 2.30 -2.57 -7.76
CA SER A 190 2.71 -3.74 -8.54
C SER A 190 3.70 -3.37 -9.65
N ALA A 191 3.45 -2.28 -10.38
CA ALA A 191 4.34 -1.81 -11.45
C ALA A 191 5.74 -1.47 -10.91
N ILE A 192 5.81 -0.68 -9.83
CA ILE A 192 7.07 -0.33 -9.16
C ILE A 192 7.78 -1.60 -8.66
N HIS A 193 7.03 -2.49 -7.99
CA HIS A 193 7.58 -3.75 -7.48
C HIS A 193 8.22 -4.58 -8.60
N GLN A 194 7.48 -4.85 -9.67
CA GLN A 194 7.96 -5.68 -10.78
C GLN A 194 9.11 -5.02 -11.54
N HIS A 195 9.06 -3.70 -11.70
CA HIS A 195 10.17 -2.96 -12.30
C HIS A 195 11.45 -3.11 -11.49
N LEU A 196 11.39 -2.88 -10.18
CA LEU A 196 12.55 -3.05 -9.30
C LEU A 196 13.04 -4.50 -9.24
N VAL A 197 12.16 -5.49 -9.37
CA VAL A 197 12.53 -6.92 -9.50
C VAL A 197 13.31 -7.13 -10.79
N SER A 198 12.80 -6.67 -11.93
CA SER A 198 13.46 -6.81 -13.24
C SER A 198 14.84 -6.17 -13.31
N LYS A 199 15.05 -5.12 -12.50
CA LYS A 199 16.34 -4.42 -12.37
C LYS A 199 17.27 -5.01 -11.29
N GLY A 200 16.83 -6.02 -10.53
CA GLY A 200 17.59 -6.56 -9.40
C GLY A 200 17.73 -5.61 -8.21
N LEU A 201 16.84 -4.60 -8.11
CA LEU A 201 16.90 -3.54 -7.11
C LEU A 201 15.89 -3.73 -5.96
N ARG A 202 14.91 -4.63 -6.11
CA ARG A 202 13.77 -4.74 -5.18
C ARG A 202 14.17 -4.94 -3.72
N THR A 203 15.25 -5.65 -3.47
CA THR A 203 15.75 -5.92 -2.11
C THR A 203 16.48 -4.74 -1.48
N ARG A 204 16.80 -3.69 -2.26
CA ARG A 204 17.50 -2.50 -1.76
C ARG A 204 16.56 -1.48 -1.12
N ALA A 205 15.24 -1.57 -1.35
CA ALA A 205 14.27 -0.63 -0.79
C ALA A 205 13.02 -1.33 -0.28
N GLY A 206 12.46 -0.80 0.82
CA GLY A 206 11.10 -1.10 1.29
C GLY A 206 10.07 -0.24 0.57
N LEU A 207 8.88 -0.79 0.32
CA LEU A 207 7.74 -0.05 -0.19
C LEU A 207 6.76 0.23 0.97
N VAL A 208 6.36 1.48 1.11
CA VAL A 208 5.30 1.92 2.02
C VAL A 208 4.21 2.54 1.16
N VAL A 209 2.98 2.08 1.32
CA VAL A 209 1.85 2.56 0.51
C VAL A 209 0.96 3.44 1.36
N GLU A 210 0.74 4.67 0.92
CA GLU A 210 -0.20 5.61 1.52
C GLU A 210 -1.35 5.82 0.53
N THR A 211 -2.51 5.24 0.85
CA THR A 211 -3.63 5.25 -0.09
C THR A 211 -4.97 5.38 0.61
N GLY A 212 -5.90 6.07 -0.04
CA GLY A 212 -7.31 6.12 0.35
C GLY A 212 -8.14 4.92 -0.16
N THR A 213 -7.57 4.03 -0.97
CA THR A 213 -8.34 2.95 -1.62
C THR A 213 -8.30 1.61 -0.89
N ALA A 214 -7.21 1.29 -0.16
CA ALA A 214 -7.09 0.05 0.59
C ALA A 214 -7.74 0.18 1.98
N ARG A 215 -8.79 -0.59 2.26
CA ARG A 215 -9.63 -0.44 3.44
C ARG A 215 -10.12 -1.73 4.07
N GLU A 216 -9.84 -2.88 3.47
CA GLU A 216 -10.29 -4.18 3.97
C GLU A 216 -9.23 -5.27 3.69
N ASN A 217 -9.36 -6.42 4.33
CA ASN A 217 -8.39 -7.51 4.24
C ASN A 217 -8.15 -7.97 2.80
N HIS A 218 -9.21 -8.05 1.99
CA HIS A 218 -9.10 -8.38 0.57
C HIS A 218 -8.13 -7.45 -0.16
N HIS A 219 -8.22 -6.14 0.07
CA HIS A 219 -7.35 -5.16 -0.57
C HIS A 219 -5.88 -5.34 -0.19
N PHE A 220 -5.61 -5.73 1.06
CA PHE A 220 -4.24 -6.01 1.51
C PHE A 220 -3.70 -7.34 0.98
N ALA A 221 -4.58 -8.32 0.76
CA ALA A 221 -4.18 -9.62 0.25
C ALA A 221 -3.81 -9.58 -1.25
N VAL A 222 -4.51 -8.72 -2.04
CA VAL A 222 -4.24 -8.53 -3.47
C VAL A 222 -2.98 -7.71 -3.67
#